data_583491fe2464f4e663093503052d8ca4
#
_entry.id   583491fe2464f4e663093503052d8ca4
#
_cell.length_a   1.000
_cell.length_b   1.000
_cell.length_c   1.000
_cell.angle_alpha   90.00
_cell.angle_beta   90.00
_cell.angle_gamma   90.00
#
_symmetry.space_group_name_H-M   'P 1'
#
loop_
_entity.id
_entity.type
_entity.pdbx_description
1 polymer ?
#
loop_
_entity_poly.entity_id
_entity_poly.type
_entity_poly.pdbx_seq_one_letter_code
_entity_poly.pdbx_strand_id
1 'polypeptide(L)'
;IQGENIIFRGEGHDEQWRWEFGETGMIDSREKTALYAYTEPGEYEVLLNTENTRYPIRHRINILPYYSENDSTDVMVLIGLDIKEKLQNIADGKPFNVNYNYVVDKYFNNNPNTLVIINNNKYNDFYSYCQGLHHIGRKETIIQNVIVETEDEESGYITQITVMQIE
;
A
#
# COMPACT_ATOMS: atom_id res chain seq x y z
N ILE A 1 -8.47 10.44 3.20
CA ILE A 1 -7.37 9.89 4.01
C ILE A 1 -7.85 9.79 5.46
N GLN A 2 -7.24 8.89 6.24
CA GLN A 2 -7.48 8.75 7.69
C GLN A 2 -7.29 10.09 8.41
N GLY A 3 -8.24 10.46 9.29
CA GLY A 3 -8.21 11.72 10.04
C GLY A 3 -8.63 12.97 9.27
N GLU A 4 -8.81 12.90 7.97
CA GLU A 4 -9.32 14.03 7.18
C GLU A 4 -10.84 14.13 7.24
N ASN A 5 -11.33 15.37 7.33
CA ASN A 5 -12.76 15.63 7.30
C ASN A 5 -13.34 15.43 5.90
N ILE A 6 -14.29 14.51 5.79
CA ILE A 6 -15.06 14.25 4.56
C ILE A 6 -16.42 14.90 4.72
N ILE A 7 -16.85 15.61 3.67
CA ILE A 7 -18.17 16.28 3.62
C ILE A 7 -19.14 15.35 2.91
N PHE A 8 -20.18 14.90 3.60
CA PHE A 8 -21.30 14.15 3.05
C PHE A 8 -22.50 15.10 2.88
N ARG A 9 -23.07 15.14 1.69
CA ARG A 9 -24.21 15.99 1.39
C ARG A 9 -25.40 15.15 0.95
N GLY A 10 -26.54 15.31 1.64
CA GLY A 10 -27.81 14.77 1.21
C GLY A 10 -28.43 15.63 0.12
N GLU A 11 -28.92 15.01 -0.95
CA GLU A 11 -29.68 15.67 -2.00
C GLU A 11 -31.17 15.38 -1.80
N GLY A 12 -31.99 16.41 -1.85
CA GLY A 12 -33.44 16.30 -1.65
C GLY A 12 -34.00 17.41 -0.79
N HIS A 13 -35.35 17.32 -0.53
CA HIS A 13 -36.08 18.26 0.29
C HIS A 13 -36.58 17.64 1.58
N ASP A 14 -35.97 16.54 1.98
CA ASP A 14 -36.30 15.86 3.23
C ASP A 14 -35.97 16.72 4.45
N GLU A 15 -36.77 16.59 5.51
CA GLU A 15 -36.56 17.33 6.76
C GLU A 15 -35.73 16.52 7.78
N GLN A 16 -35.71 15.17 7.66
CA GLN A 16 -35.00 14.30 8.58
C GLN A 16 -33.93 13.50 7.83
N TRP A 17 -32.71 13.63 8.29
CA TRP A 17 -31.52 12.97 7.78
C TRP A 17 -30.93 12.11 8.86
N ARG A 18 -30.42 10.91 8.50
CA ARG A 18 -29.74 9.97 9.41
C ARG A 18 -28.58 9.33 8.67
N TRP A 19 -27.41 9.67 9.09
CA TRP A 19 -26.15 9.13 8.55
C TRP A 19 -25.56 8.11 9.52
N GLU A 20 -25.09 7.00 8.97
CA GLU A 20 -24.26 6.01 9.62
C GLU A 20 -22.99 5.87 8.79
N PHE A 21 -21.81 6.13 9.35
CA PHE A 21 -20.55 6.13 8.60
C PHE A 21 -19.81 4.81 8.67
N GLY A 22 -20.34 3.81 9.38
CA GLY A 22 -19.85 2.43 9.38
C GLY A 22 -18.79 2.11 10.43
N GLU A 23 -18.26 3.10 11.19
CA GLU A 23 -17.35 2.82 12.31
C GLU A 23 -18.09 2.45 13.58
N THR A 24 -19.16 3.14 13.90
CA THR A 24 -19.84 3.03 15.20
C THR A 24 -21.02 2.04 15.20
N GLY A 25 -21.60 1.77 14.05
CA GLY A 25 -22.85 1.02 13.89
C GLY A 25 -24.08 1.75 14.46
N MET A 26 -23.97 3.06 14.67
CA MET A 26 -25.02 3.94 15.18
C MET A 26 -25.23 5.12 14.24
N ILE A 27 -26.29 5.91 14.50
CA ILE A 27 -26.50 7.17 13.77
C ILE A 27 -25.46 8.18 14.23
N ASP A 28 -24.57 8.55 13.33
CA ASP A 28 -23.45 9.45 13.61
C ASP A 28 -23.81 10.94 13.35
N SER A 29 -24.73 11.21 12.41
CA SER A 29 -25.21 12.57 12.13
C SER A 29 -26.67 12.61 11.70
N ARG A 30 -27.32 13.75 11.96
CA ARG A 30 -28.70 14.05 11.56
C ARG A 30 -28.82 15.31 10.70
N GLU A 31 -27.69 15.84 10.28
CA GLU A 31 -27.63 17.04 9.45
C GLU A 31 -27.71 16.68 7.95
N LYS A 32 -28.31 17.57 7.14
CA LYS A 32 -28.33 17.40 5.68
C LYS A 32 -26.91 17.35 5.09
N THR A 33 -26.00 18.11 5.69
CA THR A 33 -24.58 18.09 5.36
C THR A 33 -23.81 17.67 6.60
N ALA A 34 -23.19 16.52 6.57
CA ALA A 34 -22.41 15.98 7.67
C ALA A 34 -20.91 16.04 7.38
N LEU A 35 -20.13 16.31 8.42
CA LEU A 35 -18.68 16.19 8.41
C LEU A 35 -18.31 14.97 9.23
N TYR A 36 -17.45 14.10 8.67
CA TYR A 36 -16.97 12.92 9.37
C TYR A 36 -15.51 12.65 9.04
N ALA A 37 -14.72 12.26 10.04
CA ALA A 37 -13.32 11.86 9.89
C ALA A 37 -13.17 10.44 10.43
N TYR A 38 -12.70 9.52 9.57
CA TYR A 38 -12.46 8.13 9.96
C TYR A 38 -11.18 8.02 10.76
N THR A 39 -11.22 7.26 11.85
CA THR A 39 -10.08 7.07 12.76
C THR A 39 -9.14 5.98 12.30
N GLU A 40 -9.62 5.01 11.53
CA GLU A 40 -8.82 3.90 11.01
C GLU A 40 -8.92 3.83 9.47
N PRO A 41 -7.88 3.36 8.77
CA PRO A 41 -7.96 3.10 7.34
C PRO A 41 -8.78 1.83 7.07
N GLY A 42 -9.49 1.79 5.93
CA GLY A 42 -10.30 0.63 5.57
C GLY A 42 -11.43 0.96 4.62
N GLU A 43 -12.23 -0.05 4.30
CA GLU A 43 -13.47 0.12 3.53
C GLU A 43 -14.67 0.27 4.47
N TYR A 44 -15.44 1.32 4.25
CA TYR A 44 -16.63 1.63 5.03
C TYR A 44 -17.86 1.73 4.14
N GLU A 45 -19.01 1.28 4.66
CA GLU A 45 -20.29 1.46 4.02
C GLU A 45 -21.04 2.60 4.73
N VAL A 46 -21.21 3.69 4.02
CA VAL A 46 -21.99 4.85 4.49
C VAL A 46 -23.45 4.63 4.16
N LEU A 47 -24.31 4.75 5.15
CA LEU A 47 -25.76 4.63 5.01
C LEU A 47 -26.43 5.98 5.22
N LEU A 48 -27.34 6.34 4.32
CA LEU A 48 -28.20 7.50 4.48
C LEU A 48 -29.65 7.06 4.49
N ASN A 49 -30.37 7.42 5.54
CA ASN A 49 -31.82 7.31 5.65
C ASN A 49 -32.46 8.69 5.77
N THR A 50 -33.60 8.87 5.13
CA THR A 50 -34.48 10.02 5.32
C THR A 50 -35.90 9.53 5.66
N GLU A 51 -36.82 10.42 6.04
CA GLU A 51 -38.21 10.06 6.29
C GLU A 51 -38.90 9.49 5.05
N ASN A 52 -38.41 9.81 3.85
CA ASN A 52 -39.01 9.39 2.57
C ASN A 52 -38.34 8.17 1.94
N THR A 53 -37.19 7.73 2.49
CA THR A 53 -36.50 6.54 1.98
C THR A 53 -37.08 5.27 2.61
N ARG A 54 -37.48 4.32 1.74
CA ARG A 54 -37.91 2.98 2.17
C ARG A 54 -36.75 2.07 2.58
N TYR A 55 -35.58 2.27 1.94
CA TYR A 55 -34.35 1.54 2.20
C TYR A 55 -33.20 2.52 2.30
N PRO A 56 -32.16 2.24 3.09
CA PRO A 56 -30.97 3.08 3.16
C PRO A 56 -30.29 3.23 1.80
N ILE A 57 -29.90 4.45 1.47
CA ILE A 57 -28.98 4.72 0.36
C ILE A 57 -27.59 4.32 0.85
N ARG A 58 -26.90 3.49 0.08
CA ARG A 58 -25.59 2.93 0.44
C ARG A 58 -24.49 3.47 -0.46
N HIS A 59 -23.39 3.88 0.15
CA HIS A 59 -22.19 4.30 -0.56
C HIS A 59 -20.96 3.68 0.10
N ARG A 60 -20.09 3.07 -0.69
CA ARG A 60 -18.82 2.53 -0.18
C ARG A 60 -17.72 3.54 -0.39
N ILE A 61 -16.91 3.74 0.63
CA ILE A 61 -15.73 4.58 0.56
C ILE A 61 -14.51 3.81 1.09
N ASN A 62 -13.37 4.08 0.51
CA ASN A 62 -12.10 3.51 0.94
C ASN A 62 -11.25 4.62 1.57
N ILE A 63 -10.95 4.46 2.84
CA ILE A 63 -10.11 5.39 3.62
C ILE A 63 -8.68 4.88 3.57
N LEU A 64 -7.82 5.66 2.94
CA LEU A 64 -6.40 5.37 2.88
C LEU A 64 -5.74 5.74 4.22
N PRO A 65 -4.71 5.01 4.65
CA PRO A 65 -3.95 5.37 5.84
C PRO A 65 -3.36 6.77 5.70
N TYR A 66 -3.26 7.48 6.83
CA TYR A 66 -2.54 8.75 6.89
C TYR A 66 -1.04 8.45 6.91
N TYR A 67 -0.36 8.88 5.87
CA TYR A 67 1.10 8.89 5.84
C TYR A 67 1.56 10.31 6.19
N SER A 68 2.16 10.48 7.35
CA SER A 68 2.85 11.73 7.68
C SER A 68 4.10 11.83 6.82
N GLU A 69 4.38 12.99 6.23
CA GLU A 69 5.63 13.24 5.50
C GLU A 69 6.89 13.03 6.37
N ASN A 70 6.70 12.92 7.70
CA ASN A 70 7.76 12.59 8.64
C ASN A 70 7.95 11.07 8.87
N ASP A 71 7.09 10.23 8.30
CA ASP A 71 7.18 8.76 8.38
C ASP A 71 7.79 8.18 7.09
N SER A 72 8.94 8.72 6.68
CA SER A 72 9.77 8.14 5.62
C SER A 72 10.09 6.66 5.89
N THR A 73 10.13 6.27 7.16
CA THR A 73 10.34 4.89 7.61
C THR A 73 9.25 3.94 7.15
N ASP A 74 7.98 4.35 7.21
CA ASP A 74 6.86 3.46 6.85
C ASP A 74 6.74 3.27 5.34
N VAL A 75 6.99 4.31 4.55
CA VAL A 75 6.99 4.20 3.08
C VAL A 75 8.10 3.28 2.60
N MET A 76 9.29 3.37 3.17
CA MET A 76 10.41 2.50 2.83
C MET A 76 10.13 1.04 3.23
N VAL A 77 9.48 0.82 4.37
CA VAL A 77 9.05 -0.52 4.79
C VAL A 77 8.04 -1.10 3.79
N LEU A 78 7.03 -0.33 3.35
CA LEU A 78 6.05 -0.79 2.37
C LEU A 78 6.69 -1.11 1.01
N ILE A 79 7.62 -0.28 0.56
CA ILE A 79 8.40 -0.55 -0.66
C ILE A 79 9.21 -1.84 -0.49
N GLY A 80 9.87 -2.03 0.65
CA GLY A 80 10.63 -3.24 0.96
C GLY A 80 9.74 -4.49 0.92
N LEU A 81 8.52 -4.43 1.45
CA LEU A 81 7.55 -5.52 1.42
C LEU A 81 7.09 -5.85 -0.01
N ASP A 82 6.82 -4.84 -0.84
CA ASP A 82 6.42 -5.04 -2.24
C ASP A 82 7.57 -5.66 -3.05
N ILE A 83 8.79 -5.16 -2.90
CA ILE A 83 9.98 -5.76 -3.54
C ILE A 83 10.19 -7.20 -3.06
N LYS A 84 10.06 -7.46 -1.76
CA LYS A 84 10.15 -8.82 -1.19
C LYS A 84 9.19 -9.79 -1.87
N GLU A 85 7.93 -9.38 -2.05
CA GLU A 85 6.93 -10.21 -2.73
C GLU A 85 7.35 -10.54 -4.16
N LYS A 86 7.86 -9.56 -4.92
CA LYS A 86 8.31 -9.79 -6.30
C LYS A 86 9.55 -10.67 -6.37
N LEU A 87 10.50 -10.52 -5.45
CA LEU A 87 11.68 -11.40 -5.34
C LEU A 87 11.27 -12.83 -4.99
N GLN A 88 10.35 -13.01 -4.04
CA GLN A 88 9.83 -14.34 -3.70
C GLN A 88 9.12 -14.98 -4.88
N ASN A 89 8.33 -14.21 -5.64
CA ASN A 89 7.69 -14.69 -6.86
C ASN A 89 8.71 -15.19 -7.90
N ILE A 90 9.87 -14.53 -8.05
CA ILE A 90 10.94 -14.98 -8.93
C ILE A 90 11.57 -16.28 -8.41
N ALA A 91 11.85 -16.36 -7.11
CA ALA A 91 12.40 -17.56 -6.47
C ALA A 91 11.44 -18.75 -6.60
N ASP A 92 10.12 -18.52 -6.50
CA ASP A 92 9.07 -19.54 -6.68
C ASP A 92 8.86 -19.96 -8.14
N GLY A 93 9.61 -19.38 -9.09
CA GLY A 93 9.53 -19.71 -10.52
C GLY A 93 8.36 -19.07 -11.25
N LYS A 94 7.74 -18.02 -10.68
CA LYS A 94 6.74 -17.21 -11.39
C LYS A 94 7.42 -16.37 -12.51
N PRO A 95 6.66 -15.79 -13.44
CA PRO A 95 7.22 -15.12 -14.62
C PRO A 95 8.26 -14.06 -14.26
N PHE A 96 9.51 -14.28 -14.67
CA PHE A 96 10.67 -13.43 -14.37
C PHE A 96 10.43 -11.97 -14.79
N ASN A 97 10.15 -11.76 -16.09
CA ASN A 97 10.06 -10.42 -16.65
C ASN A 97 8.96 -9.56 -15.98
N VAL A 98 7.85 -10.17 -15.57
CA VAL A 98 6.74 -9.46 -14.93
C VAL A 98 7.17 -8.90 -13.56
N ASN A 99 7.80 -9.75 -12.74
CA ASN A 99 8.22 -9.36 -11.39
C ASN A 99 9.47 -8.46 -11.41
N TYR A 100 10.44 -8.78 -12.25
CA TYR A 100 11.66 -8.02 -12.41
C TYR A 100 11.39 -6.59 -12.94
N ASN A 101 10.71 -6.47 -14.08
CA ASN A 101 10.41 -5.17 -14.68
C ASN A 101 9.55 -4.30 -13.74
N TYR A 102 8.59 -4.90 -13.03
CA TYR A 102 7.78 -4.16 -12.07
C TYR A 102 8.64 -3.41 -11.04
N VAL A 103 9.64 -4.08 -10.47
CA VAL A 103 10.53 -3.46 -9.46
C VAL A 103 11.42 -2.39 -10.09
N VAL A 104 12.05 -2.71 -11.23
CA VAL A 104 12.99 -1.80 -11.92
C VAL A 104 12.28 -0.54 -12.39
N ASP A 105 11.12 -0.67 -13.02
CA ASP A 105 10.36 0.46 -13.57
C ASP A 105 9.78 1.34 -12.44
N LYS A 106 9.27 0.70 -11.38
CA LYS A 106 8.56 1.42 -10.32
C LYS A 106 9.48 2.06 -9.28
N TYR A 107 10.58 1.40 -8.92
CA TYR A 107 11.40 1.80 -7.77
C TYR A 107 12.82 2.19 -8.10
N PHE A 108 13.41 1.68 -9.18
CA PHE A 108 14.83 1.85 -9.49
C PHE A 108 15.10 2.78 -10.66
N ASN A 109 14.13 3.58 -11.08
CA ASN A 109 14.26 4.50 -12.23
C ASN A 109 14.86 3.81 -13.48
N ASN A 110 14.40 2.62 -13.80
CA ASN A 110 14.91 1.78 -14.89
C ASN A 110 16.42 1.43 -14.78
N ASN A 111 16.98 1.43 -13.57
CA ASN A 111 18.38 1.06 -13.34
C ASN A 111 18.49 -0.43 -12.95
N PRO A 112 18.96 -1.31 -13.85
CA PRO A 112 19.17 -2.72 -13.57
C PRO A 112 20.36 -3.00 -12.62
N ASN A 113 21.25 -2.02 -12.46
CA ASN A 113 22.49 -2.12 -11.69
C ASN A 113 22.32 -1.63 -10.23
N THR A 114 21.07 -1.42 -9.78
CA THR A 114 20.80 -1.09 -8.37
C THR A 114 21.50 -2.09 -7.46
N LEU A 115 22.22 -1.60 -6.46
CA LEU A 115 23.02 -2.42 -5.57
C LEU A 115 22.15 -3.33 -4.71
N VAL A 116 22.51 -4.61 -4.67
CA VAL A 116 21.88 -5.62 -3.79
C VAL A 116 22.91 -6.15 -2.81
N ILE A 117 22.63 -6.01 -1.51
CA ILE A 117 23.42 -6.61 -0.44
C ILE A 117 22.65 -7.83 0.08
N ILE A 118 23.25 -9.01 0.01
CA ILE A 118 22.63 -10.27 0.41
C ILE A 118 23.19 -10.69 1.75
N ASN A 119 22.33 -10.90 2.76
CA ASN A 119 22.68 -11.33 4.10
C ASN A 119 23.84 -10.51 4.72
N ASN A 120 23.90 -9.21 4.42
CA ASN A 120 24.89 -8.23 4.89
C ASN A 120 26.35 -8.54 4.50
N ASN A 121 26.61 -9.45 3.57
CA ASN A 121 28.00 -9.85 3.25
C ASN A 121 28.32 -10.09 1.78
N LYS A 122 27.32 -10.29 0.93
CA LYS A 122 27.49 -10.50 -0.51
C LYS A 122 26.90 -9.34 -1.28
N TYR A 123 27.62 -8.87 -2.31
CA TYR A 123 27.21 -7.74 -3.15
C TYR A 123 26.93 -8.22 -4.56
N ASN A 124 25.86 -7.69 -5.17
CA ASN A 124 25.50 -7.98 -6.54
C ASN A 124 24.74 -6.78 -7.14
N ASP A 125 24.54 -6.76 -8.45
CA ASP A 125 23.53 -5.93 -9.08
C ASP A 125 22.16 -6.62 -9.07
N PHE A 126 21.09 -5.84 -9.21
CA PHE A 126 19.73 -6.36 -9.10
C PHE A 126 19.40 -7.38 -10.19
N TYR A 127 19.87 -7.13 -11.43
CA TYR A 127 19.61 -8.06 -12.53
C TYR A 127 20.26 -9.44 -12.27
N SER A 128 21.56 -9.44 -11.96
CA SER A 128 22.29 -10.67 -11.69
C SER A 128 21.76 -11.41 -10.48
N TYR A 129 21.33 -10.70 -9.44
CA TYR A 129 20.69 -11.29 -8.27
C TYR A 129 19.38 -11.99 -8.64
N CYS A 130 18.48 -11.30 -9.38
CA CYS A 130 17.22 -11.88 -9.82
C CYS A 130 17.41 -13.08 -10.77
N GLN A 131 18.44 -13.04 -11.65
CA GLN A 131 18.79 -14.19 -12.49
C GLN A 131 19.23 -15.39 -11.64
N GLY A 132 20.02 -15.15 -10.58
CA GLY A 132 20.41 -16.17 -9.62
C GLY A 132 19.18 -16.79 -8.95
N LEU A 133 18.26 -15.99 -8.44
CA LEU A 133 17.00 -16.46 -7.84
C LEU A 133 16.18 -17.30 -8.83
N HIS A 134 16.08 -16.86 -10.09
CA HIS A 134 15.29 -17.56 -11.10
C HIS A 134 15.87 -18.93 -11.47
N HIS A 135 17.18 -19.08 -11.47
CA HIS A 135 17.86 -20.31 -11.91
C HIS A 135 18.12 -21.28 -10.74
N ILE A 136 18.47 -20.76 -9.56
CA ILE A 136 18.92 -21.55 -8.41
C ILE A 136 17.78 -21.68 -7.38
N GLY A 137 16.96 -20.63 -7.21
CA GLY A 137 16.00 -20.48 -6.12
C GLY A 137 14.78 -21.40 -6.16
N ARG A 138 14.65 -22.25 -7.16
CA ARG A 138 13.46 -23.11 -7.30
C ARG A 138 13.27 -24.01 -6.07
N LYS A 139 12.41 -23.50 -5.14
CA LYS A 139 11.83 -24.17 -3.96
C LYS A 139 12.62 -24.12 -2.64
N GLU A 140 13.78 -23.51 -2.58
CA GLU A 140 14.59 -23.53 -1.34
C GLU A 140 14.87 -22.12 -0.79
N THR A 141 14.95 -21.09 -1.66
CA THR A 141 15.22 -19.73 -1.21
C THR A 141 13.97 -19.03 -0.68
N ILE A 142 14.01 -18.63 0.58
CA ILE A 142 12.96 -17.83 1.23
C ILE A 142 13.50 -16.42 1.51
N ILE A 143 12.84 -15.43 0.90
CA ILE A 143 13.16 -14.03 1.17
C ILE A 143 12.50 -13.61 2.49
N GLN A 144 13.30 -13.40 3.51
CA GLN A 144 12.83 -13.06 4.86
C GLN A 144 12.47 -11.57 4.99
N ASN A 145 13.36 -10.71 4.50
CA ASN A 145 13.19 -9.27 4.58
C ASN A 145 13.91 -8.55 3.44
N VAL A 146 13.42 -7.36 3.08
CA VAL A 146 14.07 -6.43 2.16
C VAL A 146 14.06 -5.06 2.80
N ILE A 147 15.25 -4.49 3.00
CA ILE A 147 15.45 -3.13 3.46
C ILE A 147 15.86 -2.30 2.24
N VAL A 148 15.27 -1.14 2.08
CA VAL A 148 15.53 -0.24 0.94
C VAL A 148 16.24 1.02 1.43
N GLU A 149 17.16 1.55 0.62
CA GLU A 149 17.91 2.76 0.92
C GLU A 149 17.92 3.68 -0.30
N THR A 150 17.81 4.99 -0.05
CA THR A 150 17.91 6.05 -1.05
C THR A 150 19.10 6.94 -0.70
N GLU A 151 19.85 7.43 -1.68
CA GLU A 151 20.89 8.44 -1.45
C GLU A 151 20.33 9.86 -1.35
N ASP A 152 19.14 10.07 -1.92
CA ASP A 152 18.48 11.38 -2.00
C ASP A 152 16.98 11.22 -1.74
N GLU A 153 16.52 11.82 -0.64
CA GLU A 153 15.11 11.81 -0.26
C GLU A 153 14.22 12.57 -1.26
N GLU A 154 14.78 13.54 -2.00
CA GLU A 154 14.02 14.31 -2.99
C GLU A 154 13.75 13.51 -4.27
N SER A 155 14.66 12.60 -4.67
CA SER A 155 14.50 11.80 -5.89
C SER A 155 13.51 10.65 -5.71
N GLY A 156 13.37 10.13 -4.49
CA GLY A 156 12.48 9.02 -4.15
C GLY A 156 12.86 7.66 -4.76
N TYR A 157 13.95 7.59 -5.54
CA TYR A 157 14.39 6.34 -6.14
C TYR A 157 15.32 5.54 -5.23
N ILE A 158 15.14 4.22 -5.25
CA ILE A 158 15.96 3.30 -4.46
C ILE A 158 17.30 3.11 -5.17
N THR A 159 18.39 3.32 -4.45
CA THR A 159 19.77 3.13 -4.96
C THR A 159 20.40 1.85 -4.47
N GLN A 160 19.91 1.31 -3.34
CA GLN A 160 20.39 0.10 -2.72
C GLN A 160 19.26 -0.67 -2.04
N ILE A 161 19.33 -1.99 -2.09
CA ILE A 161 18.50 -2.86 -1.25
C ILE A 161 19.35 -3.86 -0.50
N THR A 162 18.97 -4.15 0.74
CA THR A 162 19.54 -5.25 1.53
C THR A 162 18.51 -6.37 1.64
N VAL A 163 18.86 -7.55 1.15
CA VAL A 163 17.99 -8.73 1.15
C VAL A 163 18.48 -9.73 2.17
N MET A 164 17.62 -10.10 3.11
CA MET A 164 17.83 -11.19 4.05
C MET A 164 17.10 -12.43 3.51
N GLN A 165 17.87 -13.51 3.25
CA GLN A 165 17.33 -14.75 2.71
C GLN A 165 17.95 -15.99 3.38
N ILE A 166 17.21 -17.07 3.34
CA ILE A 166 17.67 -18.43 3.68
C ILE A 166 17.56 -19.33 2.46
N GLU A 167 18.52 -20.23 2.33
CA GLU A 167 18.60 -21.26 1.29
C GLU A 167 18.41 -22.64 1.91
#